data_f04441a5a72913f310f114b04251e811
#
_entry.id   f04441a5a72913f310f114b04251e811
#
_cell.length_a   1.000
_cell.length_b   1.000
_cell.length_c   1.000
_cell.angle_alpha   90.00
_cell.angle_beta   90.00
_cell.angle_gamma   90.00
#
_symmetry.space_group_name_H-M   'P 1'
#
loop_
_entity.id
_entity.type
_entity.pdbx_description
1 polymer ?
#
loop_
_entity_poly.entity_id
_entity_poly.type
_entity_poly.pdbx_seq_one_letter_code
_entity_poly.pdbx_strand_id
1 'polypeptide(L)'
;MMRAIRFATQLQFDIEKYSFQSIQKNKNRINIVSIERIVEEFNKILLSQKPSIGLFLLYKSGLLSIILPELVSLKGIEEKNGYKHKDNFYHTLQVVDNISKEKNNSLWLRWVALLHDIGKANTKKFLPRAGWSFHAHELVGSKMVANIFHRLKLPKNYSMKYVKKMIQHSYRPIALIGNKTSDSAIRRLLFDIGNDLEDLMKLCIADITTNNIDKKNQYKKNIYLLIKRIQKLEEKDKIQNWKSPISGNDIMKAFHINPCKEIGIIKNFVKDSILEGKISNNFHSAYVLMLKKGEELGFKKK
;
A
#
# COMPACT_ATOMS: atom_id res chain seq x y z
N MET A 1 11.17 -10.34 27.10
CA MET A 1 11.52 -10.67 25.71
C MET A 1 11.34 -9.45 24.79
N MET A 2 10.11 -8.99 24.47
CA MET A 2 9.86 -7.85 23.58
C MET A 2 10.61 -6.57 24.00
N ARG A 3 10.58 -6.20 25.29
CA ARG A 3 11.29 -5.02 25.81
C ARG A 3 12.81 -5.09 25.60
N ALA A 4 13.44 -6.25 25.76
CA ALA A 4 14.86 -6.42 25.54
C ALA A 4 15.22 -6.14 24.07
N ILE A 5 14.44 -6.72 23.13
CA ILE A 5 14.63 -6.49 21.70
C ILE A 5 14.37 -5.01 21.34
N ARG A 6 13.33 -4.40 21.93
CA ARG A 6 13.06 -2.97 21.71
C ARG A 6 14.23 -2.10 22.19
N PHE A 7 14.75 -2.32 23.39
CA PHE A 7 15.90 -1.55 23.89
C PHE A 7 17.14 -1.75 23.03
N ALA A 8 17.45 -2.99 22.64
CA ALA A 8 18.53 -3.27 21.72
C ALA A 8 18.38 -2.50 20.38
N THR A 9 17.14 -2.40 19.89
CA THR A 9 16.85 -1.66 18.64
C THR A 9 17.00 -0.15 18.82
N GLN A 10 16.44 0.42 19.90
CA GLN A 10 16.41 1.86 20.12
C GLN A 10 17.79 2.43 20.50
N LEU A 11 18.54 1.68 21.30
CA LEU A 11 19.85 2.08 21.81
C LEU A 11 21.00 1.51 20.96
N GLN A 12 20.69 0.64 19.99
CA GLN A 12 21.66 -0.05 19.13
C GLN A 12 22.68 -0.88 19.94
N PHE A 13 22.21 -1.51 21.02
CA PHE A 13 23.01 -2.41 21.85
C PHE A 13 22.81 -3.86 21.43
N ASP A 14 23.85 -4.66 21.59
CA ASP A 14 23.73 -6.10 21.44
C ASP A 14 23.07 -6.71 22.68
N ILE A 15 22.24 -7.72 22.47
CA ILE A 15 21.70 -8.53 23.56
C ILE A 15 22.76 -9.59 23.89
N GLU A 16 23.10 -9.69 25.17
CA GLU A 16 24.05 -10.68 25.64
C GLU A 16 23.61 -12.11 25.23
N LYS A 17 24.57 -12.94 24.84
CA LYS A 17 24.35 -14.25 24.19
C LYS A 17 23.41 -15.18 24.95
N TYR A 18 23.63 -15.36 26.27
CA TYR A 18 22.81 -16.24 27.09
C TYR A 18 21.40 -15.69 27.30
N SER A 19 21.29 -14.35 27.44
CA SER A 19 20.02 -13.67 27.48
C SER A 19 19.21 -13.87 26.19
N PHE A 20 19.87 -13.75 25.02
CA PHE A 20 19.23 -13.99 23.73
C PHE A 20 18.80 -15.45 23.56
N GLN A 21 19.65 -16.42 23.95
CA GLN A 21 19.31 -17.84 23.95
C GLN A 21 18.13 -18.14 24.86
N SER A 22 18.05 -17.48 26.03
CA SER A 22 16.91 -17.59 26.95
C SER A 22 15.62 -17.08 26.30
N ILE A 23 15.67 -15.99 25.50
CA ILE A 23 14.52 -15.51 24.74
C ILE A 23 14.07 -16.58 23.72
N GLN A 24 15.02 -17.17 22.97
CA GLN A 24 14.71 -18.21 21.99
C GLN A 24 14.06 -19.44 22.65
N LYS A 25 14.62 -19.93 23.76
CA LYS A 25 14.11 -21.08 24.50
C LYS A 25 12.70 -20.83 25.04
N ASN A 26 12.42 -19.61 25.51
CA ASN A 26 11.16 -19.25 26.14
C ASN A 26 10.18 -18.54 25.22
N LYS A 27 10.40 -18.50 23.89
CA LYS A 27 9.58 -17.74 22.94
C LYS A 27 8.08 -18.01 23.05
N ASN A 28 7.67 -19.26 23.31
CA ASN A 28 6.26 -19.63 23.41
C ASN A 28 5.53 -19.01 24.60
N ARG A 29 6.29 -18.56 25.64
CA ARG A 29 5.70 -17.82 26.79
C ARG A 29 5.15 -16.45 26.39
N ILE A 30 5.42 -15.98 25.19
CA ILE A 30 4.82 -14.72 24.70
C ILE A 30 3.29 -14.84 24.59
N ASN A 31 2.75 -16.03 24.39
CA ASN A 31 1.32 -16.27 24.32
C ASN A 31 0.57 -16.00 25.66
N ILE A 32 1.30 -15.89 26.78
CA ILE A 32 0.73 -15.52 28.10
C ILE A 32 0.52 -14.00 28.19
N VAL A 33 1.25 -13.23 27.35
CA VAL A 33 1.16 -11.77 27.36
C VAL A 33 0.02 -11.32 26.45
N SER A 34 -0.75 -10.33 26.89
CA SER A 34 -1.83 -9.79 26.03
C SER A 34 -1.28 -9.24 24.73
N ILE A 35 -2.01 -9.44 23.64
CA ILE A 35 -1.57 -9.04 22.31
C ILE A 35 -1.36 -7.51 22.21
N GLU A 36 -2.14 -6.73 22.95
CA GLU A 36 -2.03 -5.27 22.99
C GLU A 36 -0.64 -4.83 23.51
N ARG A 37 -0.14 -5.48 24.58
CA ARG A 37 1.20 -5.20 25.13
C ARG A 37 2.31 -5.64 24.17
N ILE A 38 2.11 -6.74 23.46
CA ILE A 38 3.06 -7.20 22.43
C ILE A 38 3.13 -6.18 21.31
N VAL A 39 1.98 -5.72 20.81
CA VAL A 39 1.87 -4.77 19.72
C VAL A 39 2.38 -3.38 20.10
N GLU A 40 2.18 -2.96 21.33
CA GLU A 40 2.76 -1.71 21.83
C GLU A 40 4.30 -1.71 21.74
N GLU A 41 4.95 -2.78 22.19
CA GLU A 41 6.41 -2.91 22.07
C GLU A 41 6.86 -3.08 20.60
N PHE A 42 6.09 -3.79 19.79
CA PHE A 42 6.32 -3.93 18.36
C PHE A 42 6.26 -2.59 17.63
N ASN A 43 5.26 -1.77 17.93
CA ASN A 43 5.12 -0.41 17.39
C ASN A 43 6.31 0.49 17.80
N LYS A 44 6.80 0.37 19.03
CA LYS A 44 8.00 1.09 19.48
C LYS A 44 9.26 0.65 18.72
N ILE A 45 9.36 -0.63 18.35
CA ILE A 45 10.42 -1.14 17.47
C ILE A 45 10.28 -0.51 16.07
N LEU A 46 9.08 -0.52 15.48
CA LEU A 46 8.84 0.10 14.17
C LEU A 46 9.16 1.60 14.17
N LEU A 47 8.90 2.30 15.28
CA LEU A 47 9.16 3.75 15.40
C LEU A 47 10.63 4.09 15.67
N SER A 48 11.52 3.10 15.87
CA SER A 48 12.95 3.35 16.05
C SER A 48 13.60 3.92 14.78
N GLN A 49 14.82 4.42 14.89
CA GLN A 49 15.60 4.95 13.76
C GLN A 49 15.98 3.86 12.74
N LYS A 50 16.24 2.63 13.24
CA LYS A 50 16.62 1.47 12.42
C LYS A 50 15.80 0.24 12.81
N PRO A 51 14.52 0.19 12.41
CA PRO A 51 13.59 -0.88 12.77
C PRO A 51 14.04 -2.28 12.34
N SER A 52 14.84 -2.37 11.25
CA SER A 52 15.38 -3.64 10.75
C SER A 52 16.13 -4.43 11.80
N ILE A 53 16.86 -3.77 12.73
CA ILE A 53 17.58 -4.43 13.82
C ILE A 53 16.58 -5.23 14.69
N GLY A 54 15.51 -4.58 15.15
CA GLY A 54 14.51 -5.21 16.00
C GLY A 54 13.72 -6.29 15.28
N LEU A 55 13.32 -6.04 14.04
CA LEU A 55 12.62 -7.02 13.21
C LEU A 55 13.48 -8.27 12.98
N PHE A 56 14.78 -8.08 12.74
CA PHE A 56 15.72 -9.18 12.57
C PHE A 56 15.94 -9.96 13.88
N LEU A 57 16.06 -9.27 15.03
CA LEU A 57 16.14 -9.92 16.34
C LEU A 57 14.87 -10.70 16.68
N LEU A 58 13.68 -10.15 16.37
CA LEU A 58 12.40 -10.84 16.48
C LEU A 58 12.35 -12.10 15.61
N TYR A 59 12.89 -12.02 14.39
CA TYR A 59 13.01 -13.18 13.51
C TYR A 59 13.98 -14.23 14.09
N LYS A 60 15.19 -13.83 14.45
CA LYS A 60 16.23 -14.70 15.00
C LYS A 60 15.80 -15.40 16.31
N SER A 61 15.04 -14.71 17.14
CA SER A 61 14.50 -15.29 18.39
C SER A 61 13.29 -16.22 18.17
N GLY A 62 12.73 -16.24 16.96
CA GLY A 62 11.50 -16.98 16.65
C GLY A 62 10.22 -16.31 17.13
N LEU A 63 10.29 -15.14 17.76
CA LEU A 63 9.11 -14.39 18.20
C LEU A 63 8.30 -13.85 17.00
N LEU A 64 8.97 -13.47 15.91
CA LEU A 64 8.31 -12.94 14.72
C LEU A 64 7.36 -13.98 14.09
N SER A 65 7.74 -15.27 14.12
CA SER A 65 6.89 -16.36 13.60
C SER A 65 5.58 -16.53 14.39
N ILE A 66 5.55 -16.09 15.65
CA ILE A 66 4.35 -16.11 16.49
C ILE A 66 3.52 -14.83 16.27
N ILE A 67 4.18 -13.68 16.18
CA ILE A 67 3.53 -12.36 16.11
C ILE A 67 3.01 -12.08 14.70
N LEU A 68 3.88 -12.25 13.69
CA LEU A 68 3.60 -11.91 12.28
C LEU A 68 4.18 -12.97 11.34
N PRO A 69 3.62 -14.20 11.34
CA PRO A 69 4.11 -15.32 10.52
C PRO A 69 4.09 -15.00 9.03
N GLU A 70 3.17 -14.15 8.58
CA GLU A 70 3.07 -13.72 7.19
C GLU A 70 4.35 -13.01 6.71
N LEU A 71 4.98 -12.21 7.57
CA LEU A 71 6.25 -11.56 7.22
C LEU A 71 7.39 -12.59 7.11
N VAL A 72 7.39 -13.59 7.97
CA VAL A 72 8.39 -14.68 7.93
C VAL A 72 8.26 -15.51 6.66
N SER A 73 7.04 -15.69 6.14
CA SER A 73 6.78 -16.44 4.90
C SER A 73 7.39 -15.78 3.65
N LEU A 74 7.77 -14.51 3.72
CA LEU A 74 8.48 -13.80 2.64
C LEU A 74 9.97 -14.19 2.54
N LYS A 75 10.50 -14.89 3.56
CA LYS A 75 11.92 -15.24 3.61
C LYS A 75 12.23 -16.41 2.69
N GLY A 76 13.33 -16.28 2.02
CA GLY A 76 13.91 -17.30 1.15
C GLY A 76 14.11 -16.82 -0.26
N ILE A 77 15.01 -17.51 -0.93
CA ILE A 77 15.33 -17.31 -2.35
C ILE A 77 15.15 -18.66 -2.99
N GLU A 78 14.37 -18.72 -4.06
CA GLU A 78 14.27 -19.90 -4.87
C GLU A 78 14.89 -19.61 -6.24
N GLU A 79 15.62 -20.61 -6.74
CA GLU A 79 16.19 -20.60 -8.07
C GLU A 79 15.59 -21.76 -8.87
N LYS A 80 15.11 -21.46 -10.07
CA LYS A 80 14.57 -22.44 -11.00
C LYS A 80 14.89 -22.05 -12.43
N ASN A 81 15.49 -22.95 -13.19
CA ASN A 81 15.87 -22.71 -14.60
C ASN A 81 16.73 -21.44 -14.80
N GLY A 82 17.64 -21.14 -13.87
CA GLY A 82 18.47 -19.94 -13.94
C GLY A 82 17.79 -18.64 -13.50
N TYR A 83 16.50 -18.67 -13.18
CA TYR A 83 15.77 -17.52 -12.66
C TYR A 83 15.77 -17.51 -11.14
N LYS A 84 16.20 -16.40 -10.56
CA LYS A 84 16.29 -16.19 -9.12
C LYS A 84 15.50 -14.96 -8.70
N HIS A 85 14.75 -15.03 -7.60
CA HIS A 85 14.09 -13.85 -7.04
C HIS A 85 14.84 -13.32 -5.81
N LYS A 86 14.58 -12.07 -5.45
CA LYS A 86 15.11 -11.47 -4.22
C LYS A 86 14.50 -12.14 -2.98
N ASP A 87 15.24 -12.15 -1.88
CA ASP A 87 14.68 -12.43 -0.57
C ASP A 87 13.77 -11.24 -0.16
N ASN A 88 12.45 -11.45 -0.24
CA ASN A 88 11.47 -10.40 0.02
C ASN A 88 11.43 -10.01 1.51
N PHE A 89 11.85 -10.88 2.43
CA PHE A 89 11.96 -10.54 3.85
C PHE A 89 13.03 -9.46 4.08
N TYR A 90 14.25 -9.68 3.63
CA TYR A 90 15.33 -8.69 3.79
C TYR A 90 15.06 -7.41 3.00
N HIS A 91 14.45 -7.54 1.83
CA HIS A 91 13.98 -6.39 1.08
C HIS A 91 13.01 -5.54 1.91
N THR A 92 11.99 -6.16 2.51
CA THR A 92 11.00 -5.46 3.36
C THR A 92 11.67 -4.76 4.54
N LEU A 93 12.64 -5.40 5.23
CA LEU A 93 13.39 -4.76 6.31
C LEU A 93 14.10 -3.48 5.84
N GLN A 94 14.69 -3.51 4.65
CA GLN A 94 15.36 -2.35 4.07
C GLN A 94 14.37 -1.24 3.70
N VAL A 95 13.20 -1.58 3.16
CA VAL A 95 12.14 -0.60 2.86
C VAL A 95 11.65 0.10 4.12
N VAL A 96 11.44 -0.65 5.23
CA VAL A 96 11.05 -0.07 6.52
C VAL A 96 12.13 0.88 7.05
N ASP A 97 13.41 0.54 6.94
CA ASP A 97 14.52 1.42 7.31
C ASP A 97 14.57 2.68 6.41
N ASN A 98 14.28 2.55 5.12
CA ASN A 98 14.24 3.69 4.22
C ASN A 98 13.12 4.66 4.61
N ILE A 99 11.92 4.14 4.91
CA ILE A 99 10.80 4.96 5.41
C ILE A 99 11.14 5.61 6.75
N SER A 100 11.87 4.93 7.63
CA SER A 100 12.21 5.50 8.94
C SER A 100 13.09 6.77 8.86
N LYS A 101 13.80 6.97 7.75
CA LYS A 101 14.64 8.14 7.47
C LYS A 101 13.87 9.32 6.87
N GLU A 102 12.67 9.08 6.35
CA GLU A 102 11.85 10.11 5.76
C GLU A 102 11.29 11.06 6.85
N LYS A 103 11.22 12.35 6.53
CA LYS A 103 10.55 13.32 7.42
C LYS A 103 9.05 13.06 7.43
N ASN A 104 8.42 13.30 8.59
CA ASN A 104 6.97 13.16 8.76
C ASN A 104 6.45 11.76 8.44
N ASN A 105 7.23 10.71 8.75
CA ASN A 105 6.77 9.34 8.62
C ASN A 105 5.89 8.94 9.82
N SER A 106 4.67 8.53 9.58
CA SER A 106 3.76 8.04 10.61
C SER A 106 4.02 6.56 10.93
N LEU A 107 3.56 6.12 12.11
CA LEU A 107 3.53 4.69 12.44
C LEU A 107 2.83 3.86 11.34
N TRP A 108 1.75 4.39 10.78
CA TRP A 108 0.96 3.68 9.78
C TRP A 108 1.66 3.58 8.44
N LEU A 109 2.46 4.57 8.05
CA LEU A 109 3.32 4.47 6.86
C LEU A 109 4.42 3.40 7.05
N ARG A 110 4.96 3.24 8.27
CA ARG A 110 5.89 2.14 8.58
C ARG A 110 5.22 0.77 8.54
N TRP A 111 3.95 0.68 8.98
CA TRP A 111 3.14 -0.53 8.79
C TRP A 111 2.87 -0.81 7.29
N VAL A 112 2.62 0.22 6.48
CA VAL A 112 2.52 0.07 5.02
C VAL A 112 3.83 -0.51 4.46
N ALA A 113 4.97 0.07 4.80
CA ALA A 113 6.28 -0.41 4.37
C ALA A 113 6.56 -1.87 4.81
N LEU A 114 6.11 -2.25 6.01
CA LEU A 114 6.24 -3.61 6.53
C LEU A 114 5.36 -4.62 5.78
N LEU A 115 4.20 -4.21 5.30
CA LEU A 115 3.19 -5.09 4.73
C LEU A 115 3.01 -4.94 3.21
N HIS A 116 3.72 -4.01 2.53
CA HIS A 116 3.49 -3.72 1.11
C HIS A 116 3.62 -4.96 0.22
N ASP A 117 4.55 -5.82 0.53
CA ASP A 117 4.88 -7.05 -0.20
C ASP A 117 4.28 -8.33 0.39
N ILE A 118 3.45 -8.23 1.44
CA ILE A 118 2.99 -9.37 2.24
C ILE A 118 2.23 -10.42 1.41
N GLY A 119 1.61 -10.00 0.31
CA GLY A 119 0.90 -10.88 -0.61
C GLY A 119 1.80 -11.73 -1.52
N LYS A 120 3.12 -11.43 -1.60
CA LYS A 120 4.03 -12.13 -2.52
C LYS A 120 4.14 -13.61 -2.20
N ALA A 121 4.15 -14.01 -0.93
CA ALA A 121 4.21 -15.42 -0.55
C ALA A 121 3.03 -16.23 -1.13
N ASN A 122 1.84 -15.62 -1.16
CA ASN A 122 0.59 -16.28 -1.60
C ASN A 122 0.38 -16.21 -3.14
N THR A 123 1.09 -15.32 -3.82
CA THR A 123 0.93 -15.11 -5.28
C THR A 123 2.11 -15.59 -6.10
N LYS A 124 3.13 -16.13 -5.45
CA LYS A 124 4.35 -16.63 -6.08
C LYS A 124 4.04 -17.76 -7.06
N LYS A 125 4.43 -17.57 -8.31
CA LYS A 125 4.31 -18.56 -9.39
C LYS A 125 5.54 -18.53 -10.28
N PHE A 126 5.97 -19.70 -10.75
CA PHE A 126 7.02 -19.81 -11.73
C PHE A 126 6.43 -19.91 -13.13
N LEU A 127 6.84 -19.01 -14.02
CA LEU A 127 6.45 -18.99 -15.43
C LEU A 127 7.65 -19.43 -16.28
N PRO A 128 7.56 -20.50 -17.10
CA PRO A 128 8.72 -21.10 -17.78
C PRO A 128 9.56 -20.13 -18.62
N ARG A 129 8.93 -19.10 -19.21
CA ARG A 129 9.60 -18.13 -20.09
C ARG A 129 9.89 -16.77 -19.43
N ALA A 130 9.29 -16.50 -18.29
CA ALA A 130 9.36 -15.19 -17.62
C ALA A 130 9.99 -15.26 -16.21
N GLY A 131 10.23 -16.47 -15.68
CA GLY A 131 10.76 -16.66 -14.34
C GLY A 131 9.69 -16.50 -13.24
N TRP A 132 10.09 -15.96 -12.10
CA TRP A 132 9.22 -15.80 -10.95
C TRP A 132 8.26 -14.61 -11.13
N SER A 133 6.97 -14.85 -10.92
CA SER A 133 5.90 -13.86 -10.97
C SER A 133 5.21 -13.76 -9.62
N PHE A 134 4.80 -12.54 -9.25
CA PHE A 134 4.05 -12.21 -8.05
C PHE A 134 2.80 -11.38 -8.40
N HIS A 135 2.16 -11.72 -9.51
CA HIS A 135 1.04 -10.93 -10.06
C HIS A 135 -0.08 -10.74 -9.04
N ALA A 136 -0.59 -9.52 -8.93
CA ALA A 136 -1.67 -9.09 -8.03
C ALA A 136 -1.34 -9.27 -6.52
N HIS A 137 -0.05 -9.30 -6.14
CA HIS A 137 0.34 -9.40 -4.72
C HIS A 137 -0.18 -8.24 -3.88
N GLU A 138 -0.29 -7.04 -4.45
CA GLU A 138 -0.84 -5.85 -3.81
C GLU A 138 -2.32 -6.01 -3.44
N LEU A 139 -3.12 -6.65 -4.30
CA LEU A 139 -4.53 -6.94 -4.02
C LEU A 139 -4.68 -8.00 -2.93
N VAL A 140 -3.87 -9.06 -3.00
CA VAL A 140 -3.86 -10.13 -1.99
C VAL A 140 -3.36 -9.58 -0.66
N GLY A 141 -2.27 -8.82 -0.66
CA GLY A 141 -1.71 -8.17 0.53
C GLY A 141 -2.73 -7.24 1.20
N SER A 142 -3.41 -6.40 0.43
CA SER A 142 -4.46 -5.52 0.93
C SER A 142 -5.60 -6.29 1.63
N LYS A 143 -6.00 -7.45 1.11
CA LYS A 143 -7.00 -8.31 1.76
C LYS A 143 -6.49 -8.92 3.07
N MET A 144 -5.20 -9.30 3.15
CA MET A 144 -4.57 -9.86 4.34
C MET A 144 -4.53 -8.88 5.52
N VAL A 145 -4.45 -7.57 5.26
CA VAL A 145 -4.39 -6.52 6.30
C VAL A 145 -5.52 -6.65 7.30
N ALA A 146 -6.75 -6.93 6.87
CA ALA A 146 -7.90 -7.02 7.78
C ALA A 146 -7.71 -8.12 8.83
N ASN A 147 -7.22 -9.29 8.42
CA ASN A 147 -6.97 -10.42 9.31
C ASN A 147 -5.80 -10.14 10.26
N ILE A 148 -4.71 -9.51 9.75
CA ILE A 148 -3.55 -9.11 10.54
C ILE A 148 -3.97 -8.10 11.62
N PHE A 149 -4.70 -7.06 11.25
CA PHE A 149 -5.19 -6.03 12.17
C PHE A 149 -6.15 -6.60 13.21
N HIS A 150 -7.03 -7.54 12.82
CA HIS A 150 -7.90 -8.22 13.76
C HIS A 150 -7.10 -9.05 14.78
N ARG A 151 -6.18 -9.91 14.32
CA ARG A 151 -5.37 -10.79 15.16
C ARG A 151 -4.46 -10.01 16.12
N LEU A 152 -3.87 -8.92 15.63
CA LEU A 152 -3.00 -8.04 16.41
C LEU A 152 -3.76 -6.99 17.21
N LYS A 153 -5.10 -6.97 17.17
CA LYS A 153 -5.95 -5.95 17.82
C LYS A 153 -5.54 -4.51 17.48
N LEU A 154 -5.05 -4.29 16.27
CA LEU A 154 -4.76 -2.96 15.75
C LEU A 154 -6.07 -2.19 15.46
N PRO A 155 -6.05 -0.83 15.45
CA PRO A 155 -7.24 -0.03 15.20
C PRO A 155 -7.88 -0.34 13.84
N LYS A 156 -9.18 -0.69 13.84
CA LYS A 156 -9.94 -1.04 12.63
C LYS A 156 -10.59 0.15 11.92
N ASN A 157 -10.24 1.35 12.34
CA ASN A 157 -10.76 2.63 11.84
C ASN A 157 -10.01 3.11 10.57
N TYR A 158 -9.77 4.41 10.50
CA TYR A 158 -9.02 5.07 9.44
C TYR A 158 -7.65 4.40 9.17
N SER A 159 -6.93 3.99 10.21
CA SER A 159 -5.59 3.41 10.08
C SER A 159 -5.59 2.13 9.24
N MET A 160 -6.55 1.22 9.48
CA MET A 160 -6.67 0.00 8.68
C MET A 160 -7.04 0.32 7.23
N LYS A 161 -7.96 1.25 7.01
CA LYS A 161 -8.36 1.69 5.67
C LYS A 161 -7.19 2.30 4.91
N TYR A 162 -6.41 3.14 5.59
CA TYR A 162 -5.20 3.76 5.05
C TYR A 162 -4.18 2.69 4.63
N VAL A 163 -3.81 1.77 5.53
CA VAL A 163 -2.84 0.70 5.22
C VAL A 163 -3.32 -0.17 4.06
N LYS A 164 -4.60 -0.58 4.04
CA LYS A 164 -5.18 -1.34 2.92
C LYS A 164 -5.08 -0.59 1.61
N LYS A 165 -5.49 0.68 1.59
CA LYS A 165 -5.46 1.53 0.39
C LYS A 165 -4.05 1.68 -0.14
N MET A 166 -3.09 2.00 0.72
CA MET A 166 -1.70 2.19 0.36
C MET A 166 -1.07 0.93 -0.24
N ILE A 167 -1.30 -0.24 0.37
CA ILE A 167 -0.81 -1.52 -0.17
C ILE A 167 -1.44 -1.83 -1.52
N GLN A 168 -2.76 -1.66 -1.66
CA GLN A 168 -3.47 -1.92 -2.91
C GLN A 168 -2.95 -1.10 -4.09
N HIS A 169 -2.43 0.10 -3.80
CA HIS A 169 -1.94 1.03 -4.82
C HIS A 169 -0.41 1.15 -4.88
N SER A 170 0.33 0.39 -4.06
CA SER A 170 1.80 0.51 -3.94
C SER A 170 2.55 0.36 -5.26
N TYR A 171 2.08 -0.50 -6.15
CA TYR A 171 2.70 -0.75 -7.45
C TYR A 171 2.27 0.24 -8.55
N ARG A 172 1.14 0.95 -8.37
CA ARG A 172 0.59 1.84 -9.43
C ARG A 172 1.53 2.94 -9.88
N PRO A 173 2.24 3.68 -9.01
CA PRO A 173 3.18 4.70 -9.46
C PRO A 173 4.28 4.14 -10.35
N ILE A 174 4.80 2.95 -10.03
CA ILE A 174 5.85 2.28 -10.82
C ILE A 174 5.32 1.94 -12.21
N ALA A 175 4.08 1.45 -12.31
CA ALA A 175 3.42 1.15 -13.58
C ALA A 175 3.13 2.40 -14.43
N LEU A 176 3.09 3.59 -13.79
CA LEU A 176 2.89 4.88 -14.46
C LEU A 176 4.20 5.56 -14.91
N ILE A 177 5.36 4.95 -14.63
CA ILE A 177 6.64 5.44 -15.10
C ILE A 177 6.77 5.14 -16.61
N GLY A 178 6.93 6.16 -17.43
CA GLY A 178 7.19 6.03 -18.87
C GLY A 178 6.43 7.04 -19.72
N ASN A 179 6.92 7.25 -20.94
CA ASN A 179 6.36 8.26 -21.85
C ASN A 179 5.00 7.88 -22.45
N LYS A 180 4.60 6.61 -22.35
CA LYS A 180 3.32 6.09 -22.91
C LYS A 180 2.16 6.17 -21.91
N THR A 181 2.40 6.62 -20.69
CA THR A 181 1.36 6.72 -19.66
C THR A 181 0.37 7.82 -19.98
N SER A 182 -0.93 7.49 -20.03
CA SER A 182 -1.99 8.47 -20.27
C SER A 182 -2.26 9.35 -19.04
N ASP A 183 -2.72 10.56 -19.27
CA ASP A 183 -3.15 11.46 -18.19
C ASP A 183 -4.36 10.90 -17.43
N SER A 184 -5.21 10.12 -18.11
CA SER A 184 -6.35 9.44 -17.48
C SER A 184 -5.90 8.43 -16.40
N ALA A 185 -4.78 7.72 -16.62
CA ALA A 185 -4.24 6.79 -15.63
C ALA A 185 -3.72 7.54 -14.38
N ILE A 186 -3.10 8.72 -14.58
CA ILE A 186 -2.66 9.59 -13.47
C ILE A 186 -3.87 10.16 -12.73
N ARG A 187 -4.91 10.65 -13.43
CA ARG A 187 -6.15 11.15 -12.80
C ARG A 187 -6.82 10.08 -11.93
N ARG A 188 -6.87 8.84 -12.41
CA ARG A 188 -7.39 7.70 -11.64
C ARG A 188 -6.56 7.44 -10.39
N LEU A 189 -5.22 7.53 -10.47
CA LEU A 189 -4.36 7.42 -9.28
C LEU A 189 -4.66 8.53 -8.28
N LEU A 190 -4.71 9.79 -8.72
CA LEU A 190 -5.02 10.95 -7.88
C LEU A 190 -6.38 10.81 -7.19
N PHE A 191 -7.40 10.39 -7.93
CA PHE A 191 -8.75 10.15 -7.40
C PHE A 191 -8.77 9.07 -6.33
N ASP A 192 -8.11 7.92 -6.58
CA ASP A 192 -8.14 6.76 -5.69
C ASP A 192 -7.32 7.00 -4.41
N ILE A 193 -6.20 7.70 -4.52
CA ILE A 193 -5.26 7.94 -3.40
C ILE A 193 -5.65 9.17 -2.60
N GLY A 194 -6.10 10.24 -3.26
CA GLY A 194 -6.43 11.51 -2.59
C GLY A 194 -5.26 12.07 -1.79
N ASN A 195 -5.48 12.45 -0.54
CA ASN A 195 -4.47 13.08 0.34
C ASN A 195 -3.26 12.20 0.69
N ASP A 196 -3.32 10.90 0.45
CA ASP A 196 -2.23 9.99 0.81
C ASP A 196 -1.18 9.84 -0.31
N LEU A 197 -1.24 10.69 -1.35
CA LEU A 197 -0.34 10.65 -2.51
C LEU A 197 1.13 10.84 -2.12
N GLU A 198 1.42 11.79 -1.22
CA GLU A 198 2.78 12.05 -0.76
C GLU A 198 3.39 10.81 -0.10
N ASP A 199 2.63 10.16 0.78
CA ASP A 199 3.06 8.95 1.47
C ASP A 199 3.24 7.77 0.48
N LEU A 200 2.40 7.67 -0.56
CA LEU A 200 2.57 6.69 -1.61
C LEU A 200 3.87 6.90 -2.39
N MET A 201 4.23 8.16 -2.70
CA MET A 201 5.49 8.46 -3.37
C MET A 201 6.71 8.18 -2.47
N LYS A 202 6.63 8.48 -1.16
CA LYS A 202 7.64 8.09 -0.17
C LYS A 202 7.85 6.58 -0.17
N LEU A 203 6.77 5.80 -0.16
CA LEU A 203 6.84 4.33 -0.23
C LEU A 203 7.55 3.87 -1.52
N CYS A 204 7.17 4.41 -2.68
CA CYS A 204 7.80 4.05 -3.95
C CYS A 204 9.29 4.36 -4.00
N ILE A 205 9.73 5.48 -3.41
CA ILE A 205 11.14 5.83 -3.31
C ILE A 205 11.87 4.88 -2.34
N ALA A 206 11.25 4.56 -1.21
CA ALA A 206 11.79 3.66 -0.20
C ALA A 206 11.97 2.22 -0.71
N ASP A 207 11.08 1.79 -1.62
CA ASP A 207 11.08 0.46 -2.25
C ASP A 207 12.27 0.25 -3.22
N ILE A 208 12.96 1.33 -3.63
CA ILE A 208 14.17 1.25 -4.46
C ILE A 208 15.34 0.77 -3.61
N THR A 209 15.53 -0.54 -3.52
CA THR A 209 16.58 -1.19 -2.70
C THR A 209 17.74 -1.76 -3.51
N THR A 210 17.83 -1.43 -4.81
CA THR A 210 18.95 -1.89 -5.65
C THR A 210 20.28 -1.31 -5.19
N ASN A 211 21.33 -2.15 -5.20
CA ASN A 211 22.70 -1.72 -4.92
C ASN A 211 23.39 -1.07 -6.13
N ASN A 212 22.83 -1.20 -7.33
CA ASN A 212 23.34 -0.55 -8.52
C ASN A 212 22.97 0.95 -8.48
N ILE A 213 24.00 1.80 -8.35
CA ILE A 213 23.86 3.25 -8.20
C ILE A 213 23.16 3.88 -9.41
N ASP A 214 23.53 3.47 -10.63
CA ASP A 214 22.96 4.04 -11.86
C ASP A 214 21.48 3.70 -11.98
N LYS A 215 21.11 2.43 -11.74
CA LYS A 215 19.71 2.00 -11.71
C LYS A 215 18.93 2.75 -10.64
N LYS A 216 19.51 2.90 -9.44
CA LYS A 216 18.89 3.64 -8.32
C LYS A 216 18.61 5.09 -8.70
N ASN A 217 19.58 5.77 -9.29
CA ASN A 217 19.45 7.15 -9.73
C ASN A 217 18.42 7.28 -10.86
N GLN A 218 18.42 6.36 -11.82
CA GLN A 218 17.45 6.32 -12.90
C GLN A 218 16.01 6.14 -12.38
N TYR A 219 15.79 5.20 -11.44
CA TYR A 219 14.46 5.00 -10.82
C TYR A 219 14.00 6.25 -10.06
N LYS A 220 14.87 6.86 -9.25
CA LYS A 220 14.55 8.12 -8.55
C LYS A 220 14.19 9.24 -9.52
N LYS A 221 14.97 9.41 -10.60
CA LYS A 221 14.70 10.40 -11.65
C LYS A 221 13.32 10.18 -12.29
N ASN A 222 12.98 8.93 -12.59
CA ASN A 222 11.69 8.59 -13.19
C ASN A 222 10.52 8.89 -12.24
N ILE A 223 10.64 8.56 -10.95
CA ILE A 223 9.63 8.90 -9.94
C ILE A 223 9.49 10.43 -9.81
N TYR A 224 10.60 11.16 -9.80
CA TYR A 224 10.57 12.62 -9.75
C TYR A 224 9.87 13.25 -10.97
N LEU A 225 10.11 12.72 -12.16
CA LEU A 225 9.41 13.14 -13.37
C LEU A 225 7.91 12.86 -13.29
N LEU A 226 7.53 11.70 -12.75
CA LEU A 226 6.14 11.35 -12.49
C LEU A 226 5.49 12.33 -11.49
N ILE A 227 6.16 12.65 -10.39
CA ILE A 227 5.67 13.62 -9.39
C ILE A 227 5.41 14.99 -10.06
N LYS A 228 6.35 15.49 -10.86
CA LYS A 228 6.17 16.76 -11.60
C LYS A 228 4.96 16.71 -12.53
N ARG A 229 4.77 15.59 -13.24
CA ARG A 229 3.63 15.41 -14.14
C ARG A 229 2.31 15.36 -13.37
N ILE A 230 2.29 14.68 -12.22
CA ILE A 230 1.14 14.63 -11.32
C ILE A 230 0.78 16.03 -10.84
N GLN A 231 1.76 16.82 -10.35
CA GLN A 231 1.54 18.18 -9.87
C GLN A 231 0.95 19.07 -10.97
N LYS A 232 1.52 19.06 -12.17
CA LYS A 232 1.02 19.82 -13.32
C LYS A 232 -0.42 19.44 -13.70
N LEU A 233 -0.75 18.15 -13.62
CA LEU A 233 -2.09 17.68 -13.93
C LEU A 233 -3.09 18.07 -12.84
N GLU A 234 -2.69 17.99 -11.57
CA GLU A 234 -3.53 18.38 -10.43
C GLU A 234 -3.82 19.88 -10.41
N GLU A 235 -2.83 20.73 -10.72
CA GLU A 235 -3.02 22.17 -10.88
C GLU A 235 -4.08 22.50 -11.95
N LYS A 236 -4.07 21.71 -13.05
CA LYS A 236 -5.02 21.88 -14.16
C LYS A 236 -6.43 21.40 -13.82
N ASP A 237 -6.53 20.17 -13.27
CA ASP A 237 -7.77 19.41 -13.24
C ASP A 237 -8.40 19.34 -11.84
N LYS A 238 -7.65 19.62 -10.76
CA LYS A 238 -8.07 19.60 -9.34
C LYS A 238 -8.79 18.28 -8.96
N ILE A 239 -8.18 17.14 -9.34
CA ILE A 239 -8.79 15.80 -9.18
C ILE A 239 -8.58 15.24 -7.78
N GLN A 240 -7.53 15.65 -7.06
CA GLN A 240 -7.27 15.17 -5.71
C GLN A 240 -8.42 15.58 -4.78
N ASN A 241 -9.01 14.59 -4.10
CA ASN A 241 -10.22 14.76 -3.26
C ASN A 241 -11.46 15.27 -4.01
N TRP A 242 -11.45 15.20 -5.32
CA TRP A 242 -12.59 15.57 -6.11
C TRP A 242 -13.82 14.71 -5.81
N LYS A 243 -14.97 15.35 -5.74
CA LYS A 243 -16.28 14.69 -5.68
C LYS A 243 -16.96 14.83 -7.02
N SER A 244 -17.59 13.76 -7.49
CA SER A 244 -18.38 13.83 -8.72
C SER A 244 -19.38 15.00 -8.64
N PRO A 245 -19.45 15.86 -9.67
CA PRO A 245 -20.39 16.97 -9.69
C PRO A 245 -21.85 16.50 -9.73
N ILE A 246 -22.08 15.22 -10.06
CA ILE A 246 -23.41 14.58 -10.05
C ILE A 246 -23.48 13.59 -8.88
N SER A 247 -24.48 13.78 -8.04
CA SER A 247 -24.83 12.88 -6.94
C SER A 247 -25.91 11.85 -7.38
N GLY A 248 -26.10 10.81 -6.57
CA GLY A 248 -27.20 9.86 -6.77
C GLY A 248 -28.57 10.56 -6.68
N ASN A 249 -28.69 11.59 -5.83
CA ASN A 249 -29.93 12.37 -5.69
C ASN A 249 -30.25 13.18 -6.96
N ASP A 250 -29.23 13.69 -7.63
CA ASP A 250 -29.42 14.43 -8.90
C ASP A 250 -29.97 13.49 -9.99
N ILE A 251 -29.45 12.24 -10.03
CA ILE A 251 -29.92 11.20 -10.96
C ILE A 251 -31.37 10.82 -10.64
N MET A 252 -31.68 10.54 -9.36
CA MET A 252 -33.05 10.19 -8.94
C MET A 252 -34.04 11.29 -9.25
N LYS A 253 -33.67 12.55 -9.01
CA LYS A 253 -34.51 13.71 -9.34
C LYS A 253 -34.72 13.88 -10.84
N ALA A 254 -33.69 13.72 -11.65
CA ALA A 254 -33.75 13.94 -13.10
C ALA A 254 -34.65 12.91 -13.82
N PHE A 255 -34.68 11.68 -13.32
CA PHE A 255 -35.44 10.58 -13.92
C PHE A 255 -36.67 10.15 -13.12
N HIS A 256 -36.92 10.78 -11.96
CA HIS A 256 -38.03 10.42 -11.03
C HIS A 256 -38.02 8.93 -10.64
N ILE A 257 -36.83 8.40 -10.30
CA ILE A 257 -36.67 6.98 -9.96
C ILE A 257 -36.26 6.81 -8.48
N ASN A 258 -36.61 5.65 -7.93
CA ASN A 258 -36.14 5.23 -6.62
C ASN A 258 -34.69 4.69 -6.66
N PRO A 259 -34.00 4.53 -5.51
CA PRO A 259 -32.68 3.94 -5.45
C PRO A 259 -32.63 2.58 -6.16
N CYS A 260 -31.76 2.48 -7.18
CA CYS A 260 -31.57 1.27 -7.99
C CYS A 260 -30.11 1.12 -8.41
N LYS A 261 -29.75 -0.04 -8.99
CA LYS A 261 -28.38 -0.33 -9.43
C LYS A 261 -27.91 0.58 -10.57
N GLU A 262 -28.82 1.00 -11.41
CA GLU A 262 -28.58 1.84 -12.59
C GLU A 262 -28.04 3.22 -12.20
N ILE A 263 -28.45 3.77 -11.05
CA ILE A 263 -27.88 5.01 -10.50
C ILE A 263 -26.35 4.88 -10.31
N GLY A 264 -25.91 3.73 -9.79
CA GLY A 264 -24.48 3.43 -9.65
C GLY A 264 -23.77 3.34 -10.99
N ILE A 265 -24.40 2.75 -12.01
CA ILE A 265 -23.85 2.64 -13.38
C ILE A 265 -23.71 4.03 -14.00
N ILE A 266 -24.73 4.88 -13.94
CA ILE A 266 -24.71 6.26 -14.47
C ILE A 266 -23.63 7.07 -13.77
N LYS A 267 -23.60 7.03 -12.43
CA LYS A 267 -22.60 7.76 -11.63
C LYS A 267 -21.17 7.36 -11.96
N ASN A 268 -20.91 6.06 -12.10
CA ASN A 268 -19.58 5.56 -12.46
C ASN A 268 -19.21 5.95 -13.91
N PHE A 269 -20.14 5.89 -14.84
CA PHE A 269 -19.91 6.30 -16.23
C PHE A 269 -19.53 7.78 -16.34
N VAL A 270 -20.24 8.67 -15.65
CA VAL A 270 -19.92 10.11 -15.60
C VAL A 270 -18.54 10.32 -14.96
N LYS A 271 -18.28 9.68 -13.82
CA LYS A 271 -16.97 9.74 -13.15
C LYS A 271 -15.83 9.30 -14.08
N ASP A 272 -15.97 8.15 -14.72
CA ASP A 272 -14.93 7.62 -15.61
C ASP A 272 -14.70 8.51 -16.82
N SER A 273 -15.75 9.11 -17.37
CA SER A 273 -15.65 10.06 -18.49
C SER A 273 -14.89 11.33 -18.11
N ILE A 274 -15.06 11.83 -16.89
CA ILE A 274 -14.28 12.97 -16.37
C ILE A 274 -12.80 12.56 -16.18
N LEU A 275 -12.55 11.41 -15.56
CA LEU A 275 -11.19 10.91 -15.34
C LEU A 275 -10.46 10.61 -16.65
N GLU A 276 -11.19 10.20 -17.68
CA GLU A 276 -10.66 10.02 -19.04
C GLU A 276 -10.43 11.33 -19.79
N GLY A 277 -10.95 12.45 -19.25
CA GLY A 277 -10.85 13.76 -19.90
C GLY A 277 -11.80 13.95 -21.08
N LYS A 278 -12.80 13.09 -21.23
CA LYS A 278 -13.83 13.19 -22.28
C LYS A 278 -14.76 14.37 -22.07
N ILE A 279 -15.01 14.71 -20.80
CA ILE A 279 -15.82 15.88 -20.41
C ILE A 279 -15.08 16.66 -19.32
N SER A 280 -15.38 17.95 -19.20
CA SER A 280 -14.86 18.81 -18.15
C SER A 280 -15.48 18.46 -16.79
N ASN A 281 -14.70 18.70 -15.72
CA ASN A 281 -15.15 18.50 -14.35
C ASN A 281 -16.07 19.66 -13.89
N ASN A 282 -17.24 19.76 -14.46
CA ASN A 282 -18.29 20.72 -14.06
C ASN A 282 -19.69 20.08 -14.10
N PHE A 283 -20.63 20.69 -13.38
CA PHE A 283 -21.98 20.16 -13.27
C PHE A 283 -22.68 20.05 -14.63
N HIS A 284 -22.57 21.09 -15.48
CA HIS A 284 -23.30 21.13 -16.76
C HIS A 284 -22.89 19.98 -17.67
N SER A 285 -21.60 19.81 -17.94
CA SER A 285 -21.08 18.73 -18.80
C SER A 285 -21.42 17.34 -18.24
N ALA A 286 -21.32 17.19 -16.92
CA ALA A 286 -21.63 15.94 -16.24
C ALA A 286 -23.13 15.63 -16.28
N TYR A 287 -23.99 16.65 -16.13
CA TYR A 287 -25.44 16.52 -16.18
C TYR A 287 -25.93 16.11 -17.57
N VAL A 288 -25.42 16.75 -18.63
CA VAL A 288 -25.74 16.35 -20.02
C VAL A 288 -25.36 14.90 -20.29
N LEU A 289 -24.15 14.48 -19.86
CA LEU A 289 -23.71 13.09 -20.05
C LEU A 289 -24.54 12.10 -19.21
N MET A 290 -24.91 12.48 -17.99
CA MET A 290 -25.79 11.72 -17.10
C MET A 290 -27.14 11.46 -17.78
N LEU A 291 -27.79 12.49 -18.37
CA LEU A 291 -29.06 12.34 -19.07
C LEU A 291 -28.93 11.37 -20.24
N LYS A 292 -27.91 11.56 -21.10
CA LYS A 292 -27.66 10.66 -22.22
C LYS A 292 -27.50 9.20 -21.78
N LYS A 293 -26.73 8.95 -20.71
CA LYS A 293 -26.54 7.60 -20.19
C LYS A 293 -27.80 7.00 -19.57
N GLY A 294 -28.63 7.82 -18.92
CA GLY A 294 -29.90 7.40 -18.39
C GLY A 294 -30.89 7.00 -19.49
N GLU A 295 -30.96 7.76 -20.58
CA GLU A 295 -31.77 7.43 -21.75
C GLU A 295 -31.33 6.12 -22.41
N GLU A 296 -30.01 5.86 -22.54
CA GLU A 296 -29.45 4.58 -23.01
C GLU A 296 -29.89 3.39 -22.13
N LEU A 297 -30.14 3.62 -20.85
CA LEU A 297 -30.61 2.61 -19.89
C LEU A 297 -32.15 2.52 -19.82
N GLY A 298 -32.87 3.27 -20.67
CA GLY A 298 -34.33 3.24 -20.80
C GLY A 298 -35.09 4.20 -19.88
N PHE A 299 -34.40 5.10 -19.17
CA PHE A 299 -35.05 6.14 -18.37
C PHE A 299 -35.42 7.33 -19.24
N LYS A 300 -36.60 7.90 -18.99
CA LYS A 300 -37.05 9.12 -19.67
C LYS A 300 -36.89 10.29 -18.73
N LYS A 301 -36.29 11.40 -19.21
CA LYS A 301 -36.36 12.68 -18.52
C LYS A 301 -37.81 13.14 -18.48
N LYS A 302 -38.32 13.46 -17.32
CA LYS A 302 -39.58 14.14 -17.18
C LYS A 302 -39.41 15.63 -16.95
#